data_efe53d78d8030168979a2ac311617fa4
#
_entry.id   efe53d78d8030168979a2ac311617fa4
#
_cell.length_a   1.000
_cell.length_b   1.000
_cell.length_c   1.000
_cell.angle_alpha   90.00
_cell.angle_beta   90.00
_cell.angle_gamma   90.00
#
_symmetry.space_group_name_H-M   'P 1'
#
loop_
_entity.id
_entity.type
_entity.pdbx_description
1 polymer ?
#
loop_
_entity_poly.entity_id
_entity_poly.type
_entity_poly.pdbx_seq_one_letter_code
_entity_poly.pdbx_strand_id
1 'polypeptide(L)'
;MPLLPSCLAKNLAINIGFHDWPGYEPTLLAHSLGWSDDKLINLIQTQSISDSIRQLEQGKLDGVGLTLADVLRAREMGIPLSVILVCDISTGAGQFLVRPEIKELAAIKGCRIAVEEGVLGALMLHQVLQMANLSLADVMPVELSVDQQLDAWQRGAIDAVLTYESASLAIMKLGGVRLCKRSVPPDLMVNVFAVRAELLDFAHSAALHHMVNVHLQAIEYLNTNADDAMYRMAAHFQLPAEQVMVTFKSLVLSDLEHNIRMLGTTEPYLLKSATAIADIMLEAGILHKPVELAGLLKVDYLPVSR
;
A
#
# COMPACT_ATOMS: atom_id res chain seq x y z
N MET A 1 -45.44 -1.38 33.37
CA MET A 1 -44.43 -1.86 32.41
C MET A 1 -43.12 -1.17 32.73
N PRO A 2 -42.06 -1.88 33.14
CA PRO A 2 -40.77 -1.25 33.33
C PRO A 2 -40.19 -0.95 31.94
N LEU A 3 -39.77 0.31 31.74
CA LEU A 3 -38.97 0.74 30.59
C LEU A 3 -37.64 0.00 30.67
N LEU A 4 -37.35 -0.86 29.70
CA LEU A 4 -36.04 -1.41 29.50
C LEU A 4 -35.07 -0.24 29.25
N PRO A 5 -33.91 -0.17 29.94
CA PRO A 5 -32.92 0.82 29.60
C PRO A 5 -32.46 0.56 28.15
N SER A 6 -32.67 1.55 27.30
CA SER A 6 -32.00 1.59 25.99
C SER A 6 -30.52 1.54 26.25
N CYS A 7 -29.88 0.38 26.12
CA CYS A 7 -28.44 0.30 25.96
C CYS A 7 -28.10 1.00 24.64
N LEU A 8 -27.82 2.30 24.71
CA LEU A 8 -27.09 2.99 23.65
C LEU A 8 -25.74 2.27 23.57
N ALA A 9 -25.60 1.39 22.57
CA ALA A 9 -24.32 0.76 22.31
C ALA A 9 -23.30 1.88 22.11
N LYS A 10 -22.29 1.92 22.99
CA LYS A 10 -21.25 2.93 22.92
C LYS A 10 -20.42 2.63 21.69
N ASN A 11 -20.36 3.59 20.75
CA ASN A 11 -19.44 3.48 19.62
C ASN A 11 -18.00 3.36 20.16
N LEU A 12 -17.27 2.36 19.68
CA LEU A 12 -15.88 2.15 20.08
C LEU A 12 -14.96 2.79 19.04
N ALA A 13 -13.93 3.46 19.54
CA ALA A 13 -12.88 4.00 18.70
C ALA A 13 -11.99 2.88 18.15
N ILE A 14 -11.39 3.13 16.99
CA ILE A 14 -10.42 2.24 16.34
C ILE A 14 -9.06 2.93 16.20
N ASN A 15 -7.99 2.15 16.36
CA ASN A 15 -6.61 2.57 16.17
C ASN A 15 -6.15 2.14 14.77
N ILE A 16 -5.93 3.11 13.87
CA ILE A 16 -5.51 2.87 12.49
C ILE A 16 -4.05 3.27 12.32
N GLY A 17 -3.21 2.28 12.03
CA GLY A 17 -1.80 2.47 11.71
C GLY A 17 -1.58 2.83 10.25
N PHE A 18 -0.59 3.66 9.98
CA PHE A 18 -0.13 3.97 8.63
C PHE A 18 1.36 4.32 8.66
N HIS A 19 2.09 3.90 7.66
CA HIS A 19 3.46 4.32 7.39
C HIS A 19 3.45 5.40 6.30
N ASP A 20 4.59 6.03 6.06
CA ASP A 20 4.72 7.09 5.07
C ASP A 20 4.48 6.56 3.65
N TRP A 21 3.28 6.84 3.14
CA TRP A 21 2.86 6.53 1.77
C TRP A 21 1.85 7.57 1.28
N PRO A 22 2.05 8.15 0.09
CA PRO A 22 1.16 9.22 -0.38
C PRO A 22 -0.32 8.82 -0.53
N GLY A 23 -0.61 7.54 -0.77
CA GLY A 23 -1.99 7.05 -0.87
C GLY A 23 -2.80 7.14 0.42
N TYR A 24 -2.16 7.29 1.59
CA TYR A 24 -2.85 7.47 2.88
C TYR A 24 -3.06 8.94 3.24
N GLU A 25 -2.41 9.86 2.51
CA GLU A 25 -2.49 11.31 2.76
C GLU A 25 -3.91 11.87 2.76
N PRO A 26 -4.88 11.40 1.95
CA PRO A 26 -6.25 11.87 2.06
C PRO A 26 -6.82 11.74 3.47
N THR A 27 -6.50 10.67 4.23
CA THR A 27 -6.94 10.52 5.62
C THR A 27 -6.31 11.58 6.53
N LEU A 28 -5.02 11.86 6.36
CA LEU A 28 -4.29 12.87 7.13
C LEU A 28 -4.77 14.28 6.77
N LEU A 29 -5.06 14.53 5.50
CA LEU A 29 -5.67 15.76 5.04
C LEU A 29 -7.03 15.98 5.70
N ALA A 30 -7.88 14.96 5.75
CA ALA A 30 -9.17 15.02 6.45
C ALA A 30 -8.99 15.37 7.95
N HIS A 31 -8.00 14.78 8.60
CA HIS A 31 -7.68 15.11 10.00
C HIS A 31 -7.23 16.58 10.13
N SER A 32 -6.36 17.08 9.25
CA SER A 32 -5.91 18.48 9.24
C SER A 32 -7.03 19.48 8.98
N LEU A 33 -8.09 19.06 8.28
CA LEU A 33 -9.30 19.84 8.02
C LEU A 33 -10.30 19.78 9.20
N GLY A 34 -10.01 18.99 10.24
CA GLY A 34 -10.91 18.81 11.38
C GLY A 34 -12.14 17.97 11.07
N TRP A 35 -12.10 17.13 10.03
CA TRP A 35 -13.21 16.23 9.65
C TRP A 35 -13.15 14.89 10.38
N SER A 36 -11.99 14.50 10.88
CA SER A 36 -11.81 13.28 11.66
C SER A 36 -12.34 13.47 13.08
N ASP A 37 -13.16 12.55 13.58
CA ASP A 37 -13.60 12.52 14.98
C ASP A 37 -12.66 11.62 15.79
N ASP A 38 -11.84 12.23 16.65
CA ASP A 38 -10.88 11.55 17.54
C ASP A 38 -11.55 10.60 18.54
N LYS A 39 -12.90 10.71 18.72
CA LYS A 39 -13.66 9.73 19.51
C LYS A 39 -13.96 8.43 18.75
N LEU A 40 -13.78 8.43 17.45
CA LEU A 40 -14.02 7.28 16.58
C LEU A 40 -12.73 6.71 16.00
N ILE A 41 -11.74 7.56 15.66
CA ILE A 41 -10.52 7.13 14.98
C ILE A 41 -9.30 7.74 15.65
N ASN A 42 -8.34 6.90 16.01
CA ASN A 42 -6.99 7.30 16.39
C ASN A 42 -6.04 6.94 15.24
N LEU A 43 -5.44 7.96 14.61
CA LEU A 43 -4.43 7.76 13.57
C LEU A 43 -3.06 7.60 14.22
N ILE A 44 -2.37 6.50 13.93
CA ILE A 44 -1.09 6.12 14.53
C ILE A 44 -0.05 5.96 13.42
N GLN A 45 0.91 6.87 13.37
CA GLN A 45 2.03 6.75 12.43
C GLN A 45 2.96 5.61 12.88
N THR A 46 3.28 4.72 11.96
CA THR A 46 4.21 3.61 12.14
C THR A 46 5.49 3.87 11.34
N GLN A 47 6.60 3.23 11.74
CA GLN A 47 7.89 3.47 11.10
C GLN A 47 8.03 2.75 9.74
N SER A 48 7.30 1.65 9.56
CA SER A 48 7.37 0.82 8.35
C SER A 48 6.18 -0.16 8.30
N ILE A 49 6.03 -0.85 7.18
CA ILE A 49 5.08 -1.97 7.03
C ILE A 49 5.32 -3.05 8.10
N SER A 50 6.59 -3.42 8.33
CA SER A 50 6.95 -4.42 9.36
C SER A 50 6.57 -3.95 10.76
N ASP A 51 6.70 -2.67 11.08
CA ASP A 51 6.26 -2.09 12.35
C ASP A 51 4.73 -2.12 12.47
N SER A 52 4.01 -1.80 11.39
CA SER A 52 2.54 -1.89 11.34
C SER A 52 2.05 -3.30 11.64
N ILE A 53 2.61 -4.31 10.98
CA ILE A 53 2.26 -5.73 11.19
C ILE A 53 2.58 -6.16 12.62
N ARG A 54 3.75 -5.80 13.15
CA ARG A 54 4.12 -6.10 14.54
C ARG A 54 3.15 -5.47 15.55
N GLN A 55 2.71 -4.23 15.33
CA GLN A 55 1.74 -3.58 16.20
C GLN A 55 0.34 -4.19 16.09
N LEU A 56 -0.06 -4.67 14.90
CA LEU A 56 -1.24 -5.50 14.73
C LEU A 56 -1.14 -6.80 15.56
N GLU A 57 -0.04 -7.54 15.46
CA GLU A 57 0.17 -8.78 16.26
C GLU A 57 0.05 -8.52 17.75
N GLN A 58 0.54 -7.38 18.21
CA GLN A 58 0.48 -6.96 19.61
C GLN A 58 -0.91 -6.46 20.04
N GLY A 59 -1.89 -6.37 19.14
CA GLY A 59 -3.22 -5.83 19.42
C GLY A 59 -3.23 -4.33 19.72
N LYS A 60 -2.20 -3.58 19.30
CA LYS A 60 -2.11 -2.13 19.47
C LYS A 60 -2.84 -1.38 18.36
N LEU A 61 -2.96 -2.01 17.19
CA LEU A 61 -3.69 -1.51 16.03
C LEU A 61 -4.90 -2.39 15.76
N ASP A 62 -5.98 -1.74 15.38
CA ASP A 62 -7.24 -2.31 14.97
C ASP A 62 -7.35 -2.45 13.45
N GLY A 63 -6.66 -1.58 12.74
CA GLY A 63 -6.53 -1.60 11.30
C GLY A 63 -5.26 -0.88 10.83
N VAL A 64 -4.95 -0.99 9.55
CA VAL A 64 -3.70 -0.47 8.99
C VAL A 64 -3.80 -0.21 7.49
N GLY A 65 -3.02 0.79 7.03
CA GLY A 65 -2.67 0.97 5.62
C GLY A 65 -1.56 0.00 5.22
N LEU A 66 -1.85 -0.88 4.25
CA LEU A 66 -0.92 -1.88 3.73
C LEU A 66 -1.08 -2.05 2.21
N THR A 67 -0.10 -2.68 1.56
CA THR A 67 -0.37 -3.25 0.25
C THR A 67 -1.29 -4.47 0.35
N LEU A 68 -2.01 -4.79 -0.72
CA LEU A 68 -2.83 -6.01 -0.75
C LEU A 68 -1.99 -7.27 -0.50
N ALA A 69 -0.75 -7.30 -1.00
CA ALA A 69 0.19 -8.40 -0.78
C ALA A 69 0.55 -8.55 0.71
N ASP A 70 0.79 -7.45 1.42
CA ASP A 70 1.06 -7.48 2.87
C ASP A 70 -0.17 -7.91 3.67
N VAL A 71 -1.37 -7.53 3.23
CA VAL A 71 -2.63 -8.04 3.83
C VAL A 71 -2.71 -9.56 3.69
N LEU A 72 -2.39 -10.11 2.52
CA LEU A 72 -2.37 -11.56 2.29
C LEU A 72 -1.33 -12.25 3.17
N ARG A 73 -0.15 -11.67 3.31
CA ARG A 73 0.91 -12.17 4.20
C ARG A 73 0.47 -12.15 5.66
N ALA A 74 -0.13 -11.06 6.12
CA ALA A 74 -0.66 -10.95 7.48
C ALA A 74 -1.74 -12.01 7.76
N ARG A 75 -2.63 -12.27 6.80
CA ARG A 75 -3.65 -13.33 6.90
C ARG A 75 -3.02 -14.71 6.99
N GLU A 76 -1.97 -15.00 6.23
CA GLU A 76 -1.23 -16.27 6.34
C GLU A 76 -0.62 -16.47 7.72
N MET A 77 -0.13 -15.38 8.34
CA MET A 77 0.40 -15.34 9.70
C MET A 77 -0.68 -15.51 10.79
N GLY A 78 -1.95 -15.55 10.40
CA GLY A 78 -3.08 -15.75 11.30
C GLY A 78 -3.72 -14.46 11.82
N ILE A 79 -3.43 -13.31 11.22
CA ILE A 79 -4.10 -12.04 11.50
C ILE A 79 -5.25 -11.87 10.50
N PRO A 80 -6.52 -12.12 10.88
CA PRO A 80 -7.65 -12.09 9.95
C PRO A 80 -8.02 -10.64 9.59
N LEU A 81 -7.38 -10.08 8.58
CA LEU A 81 -7.66 -8.74 8.07
C LEU A 81 -8.73 -8.75 6.99
N SER A 82 -9.59 -7.73 6.98
CA SER A 82 -10.56 -7.46 5.93
C SER A 82 -10.34 -6.05 5.36
N VAL A 83 -10.26 -5.95 4.04
CA VAL A 83 -10.13 -4.69 3.31
C VAL A 83 -11.47 -3.97 3.29
N ILE A 84 -11.49 -2.72 3.76
CA ILE A 84 -12.68 -1.85 3.80
C ILE A 84 -12.59 -0.69 2.80
N LEU A 85 -11.38 -0.40 2.29
CA LEU A 85 -11.12 0.69 1.35
C LEU A 85 -9.88 0.40 0.51
N VAL A 86 -9.95 0.68 -0.79
CA VAL A 86 -8.79 0.82 -1.66
C VAL A 86 -8.38 2.29 -1.64
N CYS A 87 -7.16 2.58 -1.24
CA CYS A 87 -6.63 3.93 -1.15
C CYS A 87 -6.10 4.41 -2.50
N ASP A 88 -5.25 3.60 -3.11
CA ASP A 88 -4.65 3.90 -4.40
C ASP A 88 -4.21 2.66 -5.16
N ILE A 89 -3.97 2.84 -6.45
CA ILE A 89 -3.27 1.90 -7.31
C ILE A 89 -2.04 2.60 -7.87
N SER A 90 -0.88 1.99 -7.69
CA SER A 90 0.37 2.51 -8.23
C SER A 90 0.54 2.09 -9.69
N THR A 91 0.44 3.05 -10.61
CA THR A 91 0.50 2.82 -12.06
C THR A 91 1.89 3.08 -12.62
N GLY A 92 2.71 2.06 -12.71
CA GLY A 92 4.05 2.16 -13.33
C GLY A 92 5.16 2.53 -12.37
N ALA A 93 4.93 2.41 -11.08
CA ALA A 93 5.89 2.74 -10.03
C ALA A 93 7.12 1.83 -10.04
N GLY A 94 6.98 0.54 -10.32
CA GLY A 94 8.09 -0.39 -10.31
C GLY A 94 9.02 -0.25 -11.52
N GLN A 95 10.21 0.27 -11.29
CA GLN A 95 11.25 0.46 -12.31
C GLN A 95 12.42 -0.49 -12.06
N PHE A 96 12.83 -1.25 -13.08
CA PHE A 96 14.04 -2.04 -13.03
C PHE A 96 15.17 -1.34 -13.79
N LEU A 97 16.15 -0.84 -13.07
CA LEU A 97 17.31 -0.14 -13.61
C LEU A 97 18.56 -0.98 -13.38
N VAL A 98 19.47 -0.96 -14.34
CA VAL A 98 20.73 -1.71 -14.32
C VAL A 98 21.89 -0.81 -14.70
N ARG A 99 23.13 -1.25 -14.39
CA ARG A 99 24.34 -0.62 -14.92
C ARG A 99 24.35 -0.68 -16.44
N PRO A 100 24.93 0.32 -17.12
CA PRO A 100 24.90 0.41 -18.58
C PRO A 100 25.62 -0.75 -19.29
N GLU A 101 26.45 -1.52 -18.61
CA GLU A 101 27.12 -2.73 -19.11
C GLU A 101 26.16 -3.91 -19.27
N ILE A 102 25.07 -3.93 -18.49
CA ILE A 102 24.03 -4.97 -18.53
C ILE A 102 23.05 -4.62 -19.64
N LYS A 103 23.06 -5.40 -20.73
CA LYS A 103 22.30 -5.11 -21.95
C LYS A 103 21.02 -5.96 -22.12
N GLU A 104 20.92 -7.07 -21.39
CA GLU A 104 19.82 -8.02 -21.47
C GLU A 104 19.49 -8.63 -20.12
N LEU A 105 18.25 -9.12 -19.96
CA LEU A 105 17.79 -9.65 -18.68
C LEU A 105 18.60 -10.84 -18.18
N ALA A 106 19.04 -11.72 -19.05
CA ALA A 106 19.85 -12.88 -18.66
C ALA A 106 21.21 -12.47 -18.05
N ALA A 107 21.72 -11.28 -18.39
CA ALA A 107 23.01 -10.76 -17.88
C ALA A 107 22.94 -10.30 -16.42
N ILE A 108 21.75 -10.30 -15.77
CA ILE A 108 21.65 -10.00 -14.34
C ILE A 108 22.06 -11.16 -13.44
N LYS A 109 22.37 -12.33 -14.00
CA LYS A 109 22.88 -13.47 -13.23
C LYS A 109 24.16 -13.10 -12.49
N GLY A 110 24.20 -13.38 -11.18
CA GLY A 110 25.29 -13.02 -10.29
C GLY A 110 25.31 -11.54 -9.85
N CYS A 111 24.36 -10.72 -10.31
CA CYS A 111 24.29 -9.31 -9.95
C CYS A 111 23.74 -9.09 -8.54
N ARG A 112 24.23 -8.02 -7.89
CA ARG A 112 23.66 -7.46 -6.66
C ARG A 112 22.47 -6.58 -7.04
N ILE A 113 21.28 -7.01 -6.67
CA ILE A 113 20.03 -6.33 -7.05
C ILE A 113 19.41 -5.70 -5.80
N ALA A 114 19.40 -4.37 -5.73
CA ALA A 114 18.70 -3.68 -4.65
C ALA A 114 17.18 -3.82 -4.81
N VAL A 115 16.52 -4.16 -3.72
CA VAL A 115 15.07 -4.25 -3.58
C VAL A 115 14.64 -3.57 -2.30
N GLU A 116 13.41 -3.04 -2.26
CA GLU A 116 12.84 -2.59 -1.01
C GLU A 116 12.55 -3.78 -0.09
N GLU A 117 12.77 -3.60 1.21
CA GLU A 117 12.42 -4.61 2.21
C GLU A 117 10.91 -4.87 2.20
N GLY A 118 10.51 -6.13 2.29
CA GLY A 118 9.11 -6.55 2.41
C GLY A 118 8.57 -7.30 1.20
N VAL A 119 7.26 -7.55 1.24
CA VAL A 119 6.58 -8.42 0.27
C VAL A 119 6.63 -7.84 -1.14
N LEU A 120 6.45 -6.53 -1.28
CA LEU A 120 6.40 -5.89 -2.60
C LEU A 120 7.75 -5.97 -3.32
N GLY A 121 8.86 -5.68 -2.62
CA GLY A 121 10.21 -5.81 -3.18
C GLY A 121 10.51 -7.24 -3.64
N ALA A 122 10.14 -8.23 -2.85
CA ALA A 122 10.28 -9.64 -3.20
C ALA A 122 9.43 -10.04 -4.42
N LEU A 123 8.17 -9.56 -4.50
CA LEU A 123 7.31 -9.77 -5.67
C LEU A 123 7.88 -9.14 -6.93
N MET A 124 8.36 -7.91 -6.84
CA MET A 124 8.99 -7.22 -7.96
C MET A 124 10.22 -7.98 -8.47
N LEU A 125 11.06 -8.44 -7.56
CA LEU A 125 12.24 -9.24 -7.90
C LEU A 125 11.84 -10.55 -8.56
N HIS A 126 10.87 -11.27 -7.99
CA HIS A 126 10.37 -12.52 -8.58
C HIS A 126 9.90 -12.31 -10.02
N GLN A 127 9.13 -11.26 -10.31
CA GLN A 127 8.66 -10.94 -11.66
C GLN A 127 9.81 -10.69 -12.64
N VAL A 128 10.84 -9.94 -12.21
CA VAL A 128 12.02 -9.71 -13.07
C VAL A 128 12.80 -11.00 -13.32
N LEU A 129 12.97 -11.84 -12.29
CA LEU A 129 13.64 -13.14 -12.43
C LEU A 129 12.88 -14.08 -13.35
N GLN A 130 11.55 -14.13 -13.27
CA GLN A 130 10.71 -14.91 -14.21
C GLN A 130 10.92 -14.45 -15.65
N MET A 131 10.92 -13.14 -15.91
CA MET A 131 11.19 -12.59 -17.25
C MET A 131 12.61 -12.93 -17.76
N ALA A 132 13.57 -13.06 -16.84
CA ALA A 132 14.95 -13.42 -17.14
C ALA A 132 15.18 -14.95 -17.28
N ASN A 133 14.16 -15.78 -16.96
CA ASN A 133 14.29 -17.24 -16.77
C ASN A 133 15.38 -17.59 -15.72
N LEU A 134 15.45 -16.82 -14.64
CA LEU A 134 16.37 -17.00 -13.52
C LEU A 134 15.58 -17.30 -12.24
N SER A 135 16.28 -17.84 -11.25
CA SER A 135 15.78 -18.06 -9.88
C SER A 135 16.44 -17.11 -8.90
N LEU A 136 15.91 -17.03 -7.68
CA LEU A 136 16.50 -16.23 -6.61
C LEU A 136 17.96 -16.63 -6.29
N ALA A 137 18.30 -17.90 -6.46
CA ALA A 137 19.67 -18.42 -6.26
C ALA A 137 20.66 -17.92 -7.32
N ASP A 138 20.20 -17.37 -8.44
CA ASP A 138 21.03 -16.86 -9.51
C ASP A 138 21.47 -15.41 -9.31
N VAL A 139 20.96 -14.70 -8.31
CA VAL A 139 21.27 -13.28 -8.04
C VAL A 139 21.58 -13.06 -6.57
N MET A 140 22.03 -11.86 -6.23
CA MET A 140 22.29 -11.43 -4.84
C MET A 140 21.36 -10.27 -4.47
N PRO A 141 20.19 -10.53 -3.87
CA PRO A 141 19.30 -9.47 -3.40
C PRO A 141 19.97 -8.65 -2.29
N VAL A 142 19.80 -7.35 -2.34
CA VAL A 142 20.27 -6.39 -1.33
C VAL A 142 19.06 -5.58 -0.87
N GLU A 143 18.57 -5.87 0.32
CA GLU A 143 17.44 -5.15 0.90
C GLU A 143 17.87 -3.76 1.36
N LEU A 144 17.26 -2.73 0.75
CA LEU A 144 17.55 -1.32 1.01
C LEU A 144 16.26 -0.51 0.91
N SER A 145 16.07 0.43 1.83
CA SER A 145 15.03 1.45 1.65
C SER A 145 15.30 2.28 0.39
N VAL A 146 14.26 2.87 -0.18
CA VAL A 146 14.36 3.68 -1.41
C VAL A 146 15.41 4.78 -1.28
N ASP A 147 15.52 5.42 -0.11
CA ASP A 147 16.52 6.47 0.15
C ASP A 147 17.95 5.94 0.16
N GLN A 148 18.16 4.72 0.63
CA GLN A 148 19.48 4.07 0.66
C GLN A 148 19.93 3.58 -0.73
N GLN A 149 18.99 3.32 -1.64
CA GLN A 149 19.28 2.77 -2.97
C GLN A 149 20.15 3.72 -3.81
N LEU A 150 19.88 5.05 -3.74
CA LEU A 150 20.64 6.04 -4.49
C LEU A 150 22.10 6.10 -4.05
N ASP A 151 22.34 6.10 -2.75
CA ASP A 151 23.70 6.09 -2.18
C ASP A 151 24.44 4.77 -2.51
N ALA A 152 23.76 3.62 -2.39
CA ALA A 152 24.33 2.32 -2.78
C ALA A 152 24.68 2.29 -4.28
N TRP A 153 23.85 2.89 -5.14
CA TRP A 153 24.14 3.05 -6.55
C TRP A 153 25.40 3.89 -6.78
N GLN A 154 25.50 5.06 -6.16
CA GLN A 154 26.67 5.96 -6.32
C GLN A 154 27.98 5.29 -5.90
N ARG A 155 27.96 4.51 -4.82
CA ARG A 155 29.14 3.79 -4.31
C ARG A 155 29.50 2.52 -5.09
N GLY A 156 28.70 2.13 -6.10
CA GLY A 156 28.91 0.87 -6.83
C GLY A 156 28.64 -0.38 -5.97
N ALA A 157 27.87 -0.24 -4.90
CA ALA A 157 27.51 -1.36 -4.01
C ALA A 157 26.47 -2.30 -4.64
N ILE A 158 25.73 -1.84 -5.66
CA ILE A 158 24.70 -2.58 -6.38
C ILE A 158 24.89 -2.46 -7.89
N ASP A 159 24.46 -3.48 -8.63
CA ASP A 159 24.57 -3.59 -10.08
C ASP A 159 23.24 -3.32 -10.78
N ALA A 160 22.15 -3.59 -10.08
CA ALA A 160 20.78 -3.33 -10.51
C ALA A 160 19.92 -2.89 -9.33
N VAL A 161 18.75 -2.29 -9.61
CA VAL A 161 17.83 -1.82 -8.59
C VAL A 161 16.38 -1.90 -9.07
N LEU A 162 15.53 -2.40 -8.20
CA LEU A 162 14.08 -2.28 -8.28
C LEU A 162 13.64 -1.11 -7.40
N THR A 163 13.08 -0.08 -8.02
CA THR A 163 12.80 1.19 -7.35
C THR A 163 11.55 1.87 -7.93
N TYR A 164 11.21 3.05 -7.43
CA TYR A 164 10.05 3.82 -7.85
C TYR A 164 10.45 5.08 -8.62
N GLU A 165 9.46 5.78 -9.22
CA GLU A 165 9.69 6.84 -10.19
C GLU A 165 10.64 7.94 -9.70
N SER A 166 10.48 8.45 -8.47
CA SER A 166 11.32 9.52 -7.93
C SER A 166 12.81 9.13 -7.85
N ALA A 167 13.12 7.97 -7.28
CA ALA A 167 14.48 7.45 -7.16
C ALA A 167 15.02 6.99 -8.52
N SER A 168 14.18 6.43 -9.39
CA SER A 168 14.58 5.97 -10.72
C SER A 168 15.14 7.10 -11.57
N LEU A 169 14.51 8.29 -11.53
CA LEU A 169 15.01 9.46 -12.27
C LEU A 169 16.39 9.90 -11.80
N ALA A 170 16.65 9.86 -10.49
CA ALA A 170 17.95 10.19 -9.94
C ALA A 170 19.02 9.16 -10.37
N ILE A 171 18.71 7.87 -10.32
CA ILE A 171 19.61 6.78 -10.74
C ILE A 171 19.86 6.85 -12.24
N MET A 172 18.87 7.17 -13.08
CA MET A 172 19.08 7.35 -14.52
C MET A 172 20.01 8.52 -14.84
N LYS A 173 19.92 9.64 -14.09
CA LYS A 173 20.89 10.75 -14.22
C LYS A 173 22.33 10.34 -13.90
N LEU A 174 22.51 9.28 -13.10
CA LEU A 174 23.80 8.68 -12.75
C LEU A 174 24.19 7.50 -13.66
N GLY A 175 23.59 7.41 -14.85
CA GLY A 175 23.90 6.41 -15.86
C GLY A 175 23.13 5.10 -15.76
N GLY A 176 22.14 5.00 -14.87
CA GLY A 176 21.27 3.82 -14.82
C GLY A 176 20.42 3.69 -16.09
N VAL A 177 20.27 2.47 -16.58
CA VAL A 177 19.51 2.16 -17.80
C VAL A 177 18.30 1.32 -17.45
N ARG A 178 17.11 1.71 -17.96
CA ARG A 178 15.90 0.91 -17.81
C ARG A 178 15.96 -0.29 -18.75
N LEU A 179 16.03 -1.49 -18.19
CA LEU A 179 16.14 -2.71 -18.98
C LEU A 179 14.77 -3.24 -19.43
N CYS A 180 13.72 -3.01 -18.64
CA CYS A 180 12.34 -3.42 -18.94
C CYS A 180 11.41 -2.21 -18.97
N LYS A 181 10.49 -2.16 -19.94
CA LYS A 181 9.45 -1.11 -20.01
C LYS A 181 8.36 -1.28 -18.93
N ARG A 182 8.14 -2.52 -18.47
CA ARG A 182 7.22 -2.88 -17.38
C ARG A 182 7.95 -3.90 -16.51
N SER A 183 8.29 -3.51 -15.31
CA SER A 183 8.91 -4.43 -14.34
C SER A 183 7.89 -5.06 -13.40
N VAL A 184 6.72 -4.44 -13.20
CA VAL A 184 5.66 -4.95 -12.31
C VAL A 184 4.30 -4.63 -12.90
N PRO A 185 3.36 -5.58 -12.97
CA PRO A 185 1.97 -5.29 -13.31
C PRO A 185 1.35 -4.30 -12.32
N PRO A 186 0.59 -3.28 -12.77
CA PRO A 186 -0.07 -2.31 -11.90
C PRO A 186 -0.95 -2.96 -10.84
N ASP A 187 -1.59 -4.08 -11.18
CA ASP A 187 -2.51 -4.82 -10.31
C ASP A 187 -1.84 -5.44 -9.07
N LEU A 188 -0.51 -5.51 -9.03
CA LEU A 188 0.25 -5.97 -7.86
C LEU A 188 0.46 -4.87 -6.81
N MET A 189 0.27 -3.60 -7.17
CA MET A 189 0.56 -2.46 -6.32
C MET A 189 -0.71 -1.72 -5.92
N VAL A 190 -1.57 -2.41 -5.19
CA VAL A 190 -2.82 -1.87 -4.65
C VAL A 190 -2.63 -1.62 -3.15
N ASN A 191 -2.79 -0.37 -2.73
CA ASN A 191 -2.75 0.01 -1.32
C ASN A 191 -4.17 0.12 -0.75
N VAL A 192 -4.36 -0.40 0.44
CA VAL A 192 -5.67 -0.56 1.06
C VAL A 192 -5.65 -0.17 2.53
N PHE A 193 -6.79 0.23 3.08
CA PHE A 193 -7.04 0.13 4.52
C PHE A 193 -7.70 -1.22 4.83
N ALA A 194 -7.06 -1.99 5.69
CA ALA A 194 -7.57 -3.26 6.18
C ALA A 194 -7.71 -3.23 7.70
N VAL A 195 -8.77 -3.85 8.21
CA VAL A 195 -9.08 -3.92 9.64
C VAL A 195 -9.21 -5.36 10.08
N ARG A 196 -9.01 -5.61 11.38
CA ARG A 196 -9.26 -6.93 11.97
C ARG A 196 -10.70 -7.36 11.74
N ALA A 197 -10.91 -8.58 11.29
CA ALA A 197 -12.25 -9.10 10.99
C ALA A 197 -13.18 -9.13 12.22
N GLU A 198 -12.62 -9.22 13.43
CA GLU A 198 -13.36 -9.17 14.69
C GLU A 198 -14.02 -7.82 14.99
N LEU A 199 -13.57 -6.74 14.32
CA LEU A 199 -14.14 -5.40 14.47
C LEU A 199 -15.28 -5.11 13.50
N LEU A 200 -15.63 -6.07 12.65
CA LEU A 200 -16.73 -5.93 11.69
C LEU A 200 -18.08 -6.18 12.41
N ASP A 201 -18.31 -5.46 13.49
CA ASP A 201 -19.47 -5.56 14.35
C ASP A 201 -20.22 -4.23 14.46
N PHE A 202 -21.34 -4.23 15.18
CA PHE A 202 -22.16 -3.03 15.37
C PHE A 202 -21.46 -1.96 16.21
N ALA A 203 -20.62 -2.33 17.18
CA ALA A 203 -19.97 -1.39 18.08
C ALA A 203 -18.91 -0.53 17.38
N HIS A 204 -18.23 -1.09 16.37
CA HIS A 204 -17.19 -0.39 15.59
C HIS A 204 -17.72 0.19 14.27
N SER A 205 -18.95 -0.13 13.88
CA SER A 205 -19.53 0.25 12.58
C SER A 205 -19.45 1.75 12.33
N ALA A 206 -19.73 2.60 13.32
CA ALA A 206 -19.68 4.04 13.17
C ALA A 206 -18.24 4.53 12.87
N ALA A 207 -17.23 3.97 13.54
CA ALA A 207 -15.83 4.29 13.31
C ALA A 207 -15.36 3.86 11.92
N LEU A 208 -15.74 2.65 11.48
CA LEU A 208 -15.37 2.13 10.16
C LEU A 208 -15.99 2.95 9.02
N HIS A 209 -17.30 3.26 9.11
CA HIS A 209 -17.93 4.18 8.15
C HIS A 209 -17.30 5.56 8.15
N HIS A 210 -16.99 6.10 9.34
CA HIS A 210 -16.37 7.41 9.45
C HIS A 210 -14.99 7.43 8.77
N MET A 211 -14.15 6.43 9.03
CA MET A 211 -12.82 6.28 8.41
C MET A 211 -12.90 6.31 6.88
N VAL A 212 -13.78 5.51 6.29
CA VAL A 212 -13.98 5.44 4.84
C VAL A 212 -14.49 6.78 4.30
N ASN A 213 -15.49 7.38 4.96
CA ASN A 213 -16.10 8.62 4.51
C ASN A 213 -15.11 9.79 4.50
N VAL A 214 -14.33 9.98 5.55
CA VAL A 214 -13.40 11.13 5.62
C VAL A 214 -12.27 10.99 4.61
N HIS A 215 -11.80 9.77 4.34
CA HIS A 215 -10.81 9.52 3.29
C HIS A 215 -11.36 9.89 1.91
N LEU A 216 -12.56 9.42 1.54
CA LEU A 216 -13.18 9.70 0.26
C LEU A 216 -13.52 11.18 0.09
N GLN A 217 -14.01 11.85 1.14
CA GLN A 217 -14.23 13.30 1.13
C GLN A 217 -12.93 14.08 0.91
N ALA A 218 -11.82 13.63 1.49
CA ALA A 218 -10.54 14.28 1.30
C ALA A 218 -9.97 14.09 -0.12
N ILE A 219 -10.24 12.97 -0.78
CA ILE A 219 -9.93 12.79 -2.22
C ILE A 219 -10.72 13.81 -3.07
N GLU A 220 -12.01 13.98 -2.79
CA GLU A 220 -12.83 14.98 -3.48
C GLU A 220 -12.30 16.41 -3.22
N TYR A 221 -11.93 16.69 -1.97
CA TYR A 221 -11.34 17.98 -1.61
C TYR A 221 -9.99 18.23 -2.31
N LEU A 222 -9.12 17.24 -2.37
CA LEU A 222 -7.85 17.33 -3.10
C LEU A 222 -8.07 17.67 -4.59
N ASN A 223 -9.10 17.10 -5.20
CA ASN A 223 -9.43 17.35 -6.60
C ASN A 223 -10.04 18.74 -6.84
N THR A 224 -10.78 19.29 -5.86
CA THR A 224 -11.51 20.56 -6.00
C THR A 224 -10.80 21.76 -5.39
N ASN A 225 -9.89 21.54 -4.43
CA ASN A 225 -9.16 22.56 -3.67
C ASN A 225 -7.66 22.24 -3.61
N ALA A 226 -7.07 21.92 -4.77
CA ALA A 226 -5.71 21.38 -4.86
C ALA A 226 -4.66 22.27 -4.16
N ASP A 227 -4.73 23.60 -4.30
CA ASP A 227 -3.75 24.52 -3.72
C ASP A 227 -3.75 24.47 -2.18
N ASP A 228 -4.94 24.50 -1.54
CA ASP A 228 -5.04 24.39 -0.08
C ASP A 228 -4.64 22.99 0.41
N ALA A 229 -5.06 21.95 -0.30
CA ALA A 229 -4.69 20.57 0.02
C ALA A 229 -3.16 20.38 -0.03
N MET A 230 -2.50 20.85 -1.10
CA MET A 230 -1.04 20.81 -1.22
C MET A 230 -0.35 21.56 -0.10
N TYR A 231 -0.84 22.74 0.25
CA TYR A 231 -0.28 23.54 1.35
C TYR A 231 -0.36 22.80 2.70
N ARG A 232 -1.48 22.14 2.99
CA ARG A 232 -1.68 21.37 4.22
C ARG A 232 -0.79 20.11 4.28
N MET A 233 -0.66 19.41 3.16
CA MET A 233 0.16 18.19 3.07
C MET A 233 1.67 18.50 3.05
N ALA A 234 2.08 19.71 2.64
CA ALA A 234 3.49 20.11 2.50
C ALA A 234 4.31 19.89 3.77
N ALA A 235 3.72 20.14 4.93
CA ALA A 235 4.39 19.96 6.23
C ALA A 235 4.67 18.49 6.52
N HIS A 236 3.74 17.58 6.21
CA HIS A 236 3.89 16.14 6.41
C HIS A 236 4.92 15.54 5.43
N PHE A 237 4.86 15.92 4.17
CA PHE A 237 5.85 15.49 3.18
C PHE A 237 7.23 16.14 3.33
N GLN A 238 7.37 17.16 4.17
CA GLN A 238 8.59 17.98 4.27
C GLN A 238 9.07 18.51 2.89
N LEU A 239 8.11 18.83 2.03
CA LEU A 239 8.31 19.35 0.67
C LEU A 239 7.65 20.71 0.50
N PRO A 240 8.15 21.55 -0.43
CA PRO A 240 7.40 22.71 -0.90
C PRO A 240 6.04 22.30 -1.47
N ALA A 241 5.00 23.10 -1.24
CA ALA A 241 3.62 22.77 -1.65
C ALA A 241 3.51 22.43 -3.15
N GLU A 242 4.22 23.15 -4.02
CA GLU A 242 4.27 22.92 -5.45
C GLU A 242 4.89 21.56 -5.86
N GLN A 243 5.63 20.90 -4.95
CA GLN A 243 6.22 19.60 -5.19
C GLN A 243 5.36 18.44 -4.67
N VAL A 244 4.38 18.72 -3.81
CA VAL A 244 3.51 17.68 -3.23
C VAL A 244 2.79 16.89 -4.33
N MET A 245 2.22 17.56 -5.35
CA MET A 245 1.52 16.87 -6.44
C MET A 245 2.40 15.97 -7.29
N VAL A 246 3.72 16.14 -7.24
CA VAL A 246 4.64 15.24 -7.94
C VAL A 246 4.63 13.84 -7.32
N THR A 247 4.39 13.75 -6.01
CA THR A 247 4.33 12.46 -5.28
C THR A 247 3.13 11.61 -5.72
N PHE A 248 2.06 12.25 -6.23
CA PHE A 248 0.85 11.56 -6.68
C PHE A 248 0.86 11.17 -8.16
N LYS A 249 1.85 11.59 -8.96
CA LYS A 249 1.86 11.37 -10.44
C LYS A 249 1.82 9.91 -10.84
N SER A 250 2.35 9.02 -10.03
CA SER A 250 2.37 7.58 -10.28
C SER A 250 1.25 6.83 -9.55
N LEU A 251 0.33 7.54 -8.90
CA LEU A 251 -0.76 6.97 -8.14
C LEU A 251 -2.10 7.32 -8.78
N VAL A 252 -3.01 6.37 -8.76
CA VAL A 252 -4.44 6.60 -8.98
C VAL A 252 -5.11 6.50 -7.62
N LEU A 253 -5.42 7.65 -7.00
CA LEU A 253 -6.23 7.69 -5.78
C LEU A 253 -7.62 7.16 -6.08
N SER A 254 -8.10 6.23 -5.25
CA SER A 254 -9.33 5.49 -5.51
C SER A 254 -10.53 6.20 -4.89
N ASP A 255 -11.31 6.89 -5.70
CA ASP A 255 -12.58 7.51 -5.31
C ASP A 255 -13.67 6.48 -4.99
N LEU A 256 -14.88 6.94 -4.67
CA LEU A 256 -16.01 6.07 -4.33
C LEU A 256 -16.38 5.14 -5.48
N GLU A 257 -16.46 5.65 -6.73
CA GLU A 257 -16.83 4.84 -7.88
C GLU A 257 -15.81 3.72 -8.13
N HIS A 258 -14.52 4.05 -8.00
CA HIS A 258 -13.46 3.07 -8.11
C HIS A 258 -13.54 2.02 -6.99
N ASN A 259 -13.75 2.44 -5.75
CA ASN A 259 -13.94 1.51 -4.61
C ASN A 259 -15.13 0.58 -4.80
N ILE A 260 -16.26 1.08 -5.31
CA ILE A 260 -17.43 0.24 -5.63
C ILE A 260 -17.06 -0.83 -6.68
N ARG A 261 -16.31 -0.48 -7.72
CA ARG A 261 -15.85 -1.46 -8.73
C ARG A 261 -14.88 -2.48 -8.16
N MET A 262 -13.98 -2.04 -7.28
CA MET A 262 -12.94 -2.91 -6.69
C MET A 262 -13.50 -3.88 -5.65
N LEU A 263 -14.43 -3.43 -4.81
CA LEU A 263 -14.92 -4.16 -3.63
C LEU A 263 -16.34 -4.73 -3.79
N GLY A 264 -17.21 -4.07 -4.55
CA GLY A 264 -18.66 -4.16 -4.44
C GLY A 264 -19.41 -4.91 -5.54
N THR A 265 -18.75 -5.52 -6.51
CA THR A 265 -19.40 -6.29 -7.60
C THR A 265 -19.59 -7.76 -7.22
N THR A 266 -20.41 -8.50 -7.99
CA THR A 266 -20.58 -9.96 -7.84
C THR A 266 -19.24 -10.71 -7.96
N GLU A 267 -18.34 -10.18 -8.80
CA GLU A 267 -16.96 -10.65 -8.95
C GLU A 267 -16.01 -9.46 -8.73
N PRO A 268 -15.69 -9.12 -7.47
CA PRO A 268 -14.86 -7.96 -7.17
C PRO A 268 -13.50 -8.05 -7.87
N TYR A 269 -13.10 -6.95 -8.53
CA TYR A 269 -11.82 -6.93 -9.24
C TYR A 269 -10.65 -7.19 -8.27
N LEU A 270 -10.73 -6.62 -7.07
CA LEU A 270 -9.70 -6.80 -6.04
C LEU A 270 -9.56 -8.26 -5.59
N LEU A 271 -10.62 -9.06 -5.63
CA LEU A 271 -10.54 -10.49 -5.30
C LEU A 271 -9.74 -11.26 -6.36
N LYS A 272 -9.93 -10.91 -7.65
CA LYS A 272 -9.13 -11.50 -8.75
C LYS A 272 -7.66 -11.13 -8.61
N SER A 273 -7.37 -9.87 -8.29
CA SER A 273 -6.00 -9.40 -8.01
C SER A 273 -5.41 -10.14 -6.80
N ALA A 274 -6.16 -10.28 -5.70
CA ALA A 274 -5.71 -11.00 -4.51
C ALA A 274 -5.36 -12.46 -4.81
N THR A 275 -6.19 -13.15 -5.63
CA THR A 275 -5.91 -14.52 -6.05
C THR A 275 -4.61 -14.59 -6.85
N ALA A 276 -4.46 -13.75 -7.87
CA ALA A 276 -3.25 -13.72 -8.70
C ALA A 276 -1.99 -13.38 -7.89
N ILE A 277 -2.09 -12.43 -6.96
CA ILE A 277 -0.99 -12.06 -6.05
C ILE A 277 -0.64 -13.25 -5.16
N ALA A 278 -1.63 -13.92 -4.56
CA ALA A 278 -1.40 -15.06 -3.68
C ALA A 278 -0.71 -16.21 -4.42
N ASP A 279 -1.10 -16.48 -5.66
CA ASP A 279 -0.47 -17.51 -6.51
C ASP A 279 1.01 -17.17 -6.77
N ILE A 280 1.31 -15.92 -7.17
CA ILE A 280 2.69 -15.45 -7.37
C ILE A 280 3.49 -15.53 -6.07
N MET A 281 2.90 -15.15 -4.94
CA MET A 281 3.57 -15.22 -3.64
C MET A 281 3.88 -16.65 -3.20
N LEU A 282 3.01 -17.62 -3.52
CA LEU A 282 3.26 -19.04 -3.29
C LEU A 282 4.40 -19.55 -4.17
N GLU A 283 4.38 -19.23 -5.47
CA GLU A 283 5.45 -19.60 -6.40
C GLU A 283 6.80 -19.02 -6.00
N ALA A 284 6.80 -17.78 -5.49
CA ALA A 284 8.00 -17.10 -5.02
C ALA A 284 8.49 -17.59 -3.64
N GLY A 285 7.73 -18.45 -2.95
CA GLY A 285 8.03 -18.89 -1.59
C GLY A 285 7.86 -17.81 -0.51
N ILE A 286 7.17 -16.71 -0.84
CA ILE A 286 6.83 -15.64 0.10
C ILE A 286 5.69 -16.08 1.01
N LEU A 287 4.69 -16.77 0.47
CA LEU A 287 3.70 -17.53 1.23
C LEU A 287 4.14 -18.99 1.32
N HIS A 288 3.94 -19.60 2.49
CA HIS A 288 4.29 -21.00 2.74
C HIS A 288 3.08 -21.94 2.62
N LYS A 289 1.87 -21.38 2.60
CA LYS A 289 0.61 -22.10 2.44
C LYS A 289 -0.41 -21.20 1.74
N PRO A 290 -1.44 -21.77 1.08
CA PRO A 290 -2.55 -21.01 0.54
C PRO A 290 -3.20 -20.14 1.60
N VAL A 291 -3.52 -18.88 1.24
CA VAL A 291 -4.20 -17.95 2.12
C VAL A 291 -5.71 -18.00 1.88
N GLU A 292 -6.49 -18.03 2.98
CA GLU A 292 -7.95 -17.97 2.90
C GLU A 292 -8.40 -16.57 2.47
N LEU A 293 -9.15 -16.48 1.36
CA LEU A 293 -9.67 -15.23 0.81
C LEU A 293 -11.12 -14.94 1.24
N ALA A 294 -11.81 -15.89 1.88
CA ALA A 294 -13.14 -15.64 2.41
C ALA A 294 -13.10 -14.48 3.43
N GLY A 295 -14.02 -13.53 3.30
CA GLY A 295 -14.09 -12.35 4.15
C GLY A 295 -12.95 -11.34 3.98
N LEU A 296 -12.12 -11.47 2.92
CA LEU A 296 -11.06 -10.50 2.63
C LEU A 296 -11.61 -9.11 2.31
N LEU A 297 -12.74 -9.02 1.61
CA LEU A 297 -13.32 -7.75 1.16
C LEU A 297 -14.60 -7.42 1.91
N LYS A 298 -14.77 -6.15 2.27
CA LYS A 298 -15.97 -5.61 2.94
C LYS A 298 -16.38 -4.30 2.31
N VAL A 299 -17.46 -4.35 1.50
CA VAL A 299 -18.03 -3.20 0.81
C VAL A 299 -19.01 -2.40 1.68
N ASP A 300 -19.47 -3.01 2.77
CA ASP A 300 -20.58 -2.49 3.59
C ASP A 300 -20.31 -1.10 4.20
N TYR A 301 -19.03 -0.71 4.29
CA TYR A 301 -18.61 0.57 4.86
C TYR A 301 -18.48 1.70 3.84
N LEU A 302 -18.61 1.41 2.54
CA LEU A 302 -18.64 2.45 1.51
C LEU A 302 -19.95 3.27 1.62
N PRO A 303 -19.91 4.60 1.35
CA PRO A 303 -21.11 5.41 1.24
C PRO A 303 -22.07 4.84 0.18
N VAL A 304 -23.36 4.88 0.48
CA VAL A 304 -24.39 4.56 -0.52
C VAL A 304 -24.32 5.63 -1.61
N SER A 305 -24.04 5.24 -2.86
CA SER A 305 -24.09 6.16 -4.00
C SER A 305 -25.47 6.78 -4.09
N ARG A 306 -25.56 8.10 -4.03
CA ARG A 306 -26.80 8.85 -4.18
C ARG A 306 -27.27 8.87 -5.62
#